data_615acb043706a7cdb8135c3308ec4b5b
#
_entry.id   615acb043706a7cdb8135c3308ec4b5b
#
_cell.length_a   1.000
_cell.length_b   1.000
_cell.length_c   1.000
_cell.angle_alpha   90.00
_cell.angle_beta   90.00
_cell.angle_gamma   90.00
#
_symmetry.space_group_name_H-M   'P 1'
#
loop_
_entity.id
_entity.type
_entity.pdbx_description
1 polymer ?
#
loop_
_entity_poly.entity_id
_entity_poly.type
_entity_poly.pdbx_seq_one_letter_code
_entity_poly.pdbx_strand_id
1 'polypeptide(L)'
;LVDAVMELTSGKKLSDKNFDRNAHHQLARKAAAESMILLKNEKQILPLDTKKSIAVIGDFAFSPRYQGAGSSMVNPTKVEDISSILQQYDLNILGMTRGYHRNGDVDENDRKFALNLAMNADIVIFCFGLDEISESEGLDRTHMRIPQDQIDLLQDISIVNENIIGILSAGSAIEMPWHTCCKAILHGYLNGQAGASATLDILTGQVNPSGRLAETYPITYEQTPAFRYYPSNEKTSEYRESVYVGYRYYDTSKVRVQYPFGFGLSYTEFTYSDLIIEEDGIKVSVTNTGDRDGAEVVQMYVGLPNAIVFRPEKELKGFAKVYLKAGESRQIRIPFDDKTFRYWNIKTGQWETETGTYQIMVGASVADIRLTGMTERTGNSKGYPYNPAKMPYYYTGIVQKISDEEFRELLGHEIPNGRWSGNLEINDAICQMYYAKSRLARLIYRCLTKMKKKSEACLLYTSPSPRDCS
;
A
#
# COMPACT_ATOMS: atom_id res chain seq x y z
N LEU A 1 4.38 27.65 3.43
CA LEU A 1 3.20 27.29 4.22
C LEU A 1 2.59 28.54 4.88
N VAL A 2 3.38 29.36 5.61
CA VAL A 2 2.89 30.58 6.28
C VAL A 2 2.27 31.54 5.26
N ASP A 3 2.93 31.81 4.15
CA ASP A 3 2.43 32.70 3.08
C ASP A 3 1.12 32.17 2.48
N ALA A 4 1.01 30.86 2.23
CA ALA A 4 -0.23 30.26 1.75
C ALA A 4 -1.38 30.37 2.74
N VAL A 5 -1.11 30.19 4.06
CA VAL A 5 -2.12 30.37 5.11
C VAL A 5 -2.54 31.84 5.22
N MET A 6 -1.58 32.78 5.17
CA MET A 6 -1.87 34.21 5.20
C MET A 6 -2.67 34.67 3.98
N GLU A 7 -2.38 34.14 2.79
CA GLU A 7 -3.14 34.40 1.58
C GLU A 7 -4.58 33.87 1.68
N LEU A 8 -4.76 32.64 2.16
CA LEU A 8 -6.06 32.00 2.36
C LEU A 8 -6.92 32.73 3.43
N THR A 9 -6.26 33.28 4.47
CA THR A 9 -6.96 33.95 5.57
C THR A 9 -7.10 35.46 5.39
N SER A 10 -6.39 36.06 4.43
CA SER A 10 -6.43 37.50 4.15
C SER A 10 -7.69 37.95 3.41
N GLY A 11 -8.84 37.93 4.09
CA GLY A 11 -10.01 38.72 3.72
C GLY A 11 -10.95 38.14 2.67
N LYS A 12 -10.74 36.94 2.13
CA LYS A 12 -11.77 36.23 1.36
C LYS A 12 -12.79 35.65 2.35
N LYS A 13 -13.94 36.29 2.50
CA LYS A 13 -15.11 35.64 3.10
C LYS A 13 -15.34 34.35 2.32
N LEU A 14 -15.19 33.20 2.98
CA LEU A 14 -15.70 31.96 2.46
C LEU A 14 -17.18 32.20 2.15
N SER A 15 -17.57 32.11 0.89
CA SER A 15 -18.98 32.20 0.55
C SER A 15 -19.67 31.03 1.25
N ASP A 16 -20.80 31.26 1.92
CA ASP A 16 -21.72 30.24 2.44
C ASP A 16 -22.33 29.42 1.30
N LYS A 17 -21.51 28.91 0.38
CA LYS A 17 -21.96 28.03 -0.65
C LYS A 17 -22.19 26.67 -0.01
N ASN A 18 -23.46 26.33 0.16
CA ASN A 18 -23.85 24.98 0.45
C ASN A 18 -23.23 24.08 -0.63
N PHE A 19 -22.30 23.19 -0.22
CA PHE A 19 -21.76 22.17 -1.11
C PHE A 19 -22.74 21.00 -1.21
N ASP A 20 -22.85 20.40 -2.39
CA ASP A 20 -23.67 19.22 -2.62
C ASP A 20 -22.98 17.98 -2.05
N ARG A 21 -23.46 17.53 -0.89
CA ARG A 21 -22.93 16.33 -0.20
C ARG A 21 -23.10 15.07 -1.05
N ASN A 22 -24.18 14.98 -1.84
CA ASN A 22 -24.40 13.81 -2.68
C ASN A 22 -23.41 13.80 -3.86
N ALA A 23 -23.16 14.94 -4.49
CA ALA A 23 -22.12 15.05 -5.52
C ALA A 23 -20.73 14.67 -4.96
N HIS A 24 -20.39 15.11 -3.75
CA HIS A 24 -19.13 14.73 -3.10
C HIS A 24 -19.09 13.24 -2.75
N HIS A 25 -20.21 12.64 -2.34
CA HIS A 25 -20.29 11.21 -2.10
C HIS A 25 -20.09 10.39 -3.40
N GLN A 26 -20.68 10.83 -4.52
CA GLN A 26 -20.44 10.20 -5.82
C GLN A 26 -18.99 10.37 -6.31
N LEU A 27 -18.37 11.51 -6.02
CA LEU A 27 -16.95 11.70 -6.30
C LEU A 27 -16.08 10.74 -5.47
N ALA A 28 -16.40 10.55 -4.18
CA ALA A 28 -15.72 9.58 -3.31
C ALA A 28 -15.89 8.14 -3.83
N ARG A 29 -17.11 7.76 -4.30
CA ARG A 29 -17.37 6.46 -4.94
C ARG A 29 -16.50 6.25 -6.18
N LYS A 30 -16.46 7.24 -7.06
CA LYS A 30 -15.61 7.19 -8.25
C LYS A 30 -14.13 7.06 -7.91
N ALA A 31 -13.63 7.86 -6.97
CA ALA A 31 -12.24 7.81 -6.53
C ALA A 31 -11.90 6.43 -5.93
N ALA A 32 -12.78 5.87 -5.11
CA ALA A 32 -12.61 4.53 -4.55
C ALA A 32 -12.55 3.46 -5.65
N ALA A 33 -13.49 3.48 -6.60
CA ALA A 33 -13.52 2.50 -7.69
C ALA A 33 -12.27 2.59 -8.59
N GLU A 34 -11.77 3.80 -8.86
CA GLU A 34 -10.56 4.00 -9.67
C GLU A 34 -9.26 3.64 -8.94
N SER A 35 -9.27 3.54 -7.61
CA SER A 35 -8.11 3.20 -6.80
C SER A 35 -8.07 1.75 -6.35
N MET A 36 -9.19 1.01 -6.35
CA MET A 36 -9.23 -0.40 -6.01
C MET A 36 -8.42 -1.24 -7.00
N ILE A 37 -7.75 -2.27 -6.49
CA ILE A 37 -6.80 -3.07 -7.22
C ILE A 37 -7.28 -4.52 -7.29
N LEU A 38 -7.47 -5.02 -8.49
CA LEU A 38 -7.72 -6.44 -8.71
C LEU A 38 -6.38 -7.18 -8.70
N LEU A 39 -6.10 -7.91 -7.61
CA LEU A 39 -4.85 -8.64 -7.44
C LEU A 39 -4.87 -10.03 -8.07
N LYS A 40 -6.06 -10.66 -8.15
CA LYS A 40 -6.24 -12.01 -8.65
C LYS A 40 -7.61 -12.14 -9.28
N ASN A 41 -7.72 -12.90 -10.40
CA ASN A 41 -8.98 -13.21 -11.06
C ASN A 41 -8.86 -14.51 -11.87
N GLU A 42 -8.81 -15.65 -11.18
CA GLU A 42 -8.69 -16.96 -11.82
C GLU A 42 -9.98 -17.35 -12.53
N LYS A 43 -9.82 -17.91 -13.72
CA LYS A 43 -10.94 -18.37 -14.57
C LYS A 43 -11.99 -17.30 -14.84
N GLN A 44 -11.61 -16.01 -14.72
CA GLN A 44 -12.52 -14.88 -14.92
C GLN A 44 -13.79 -14.99 -14.05
N ILE A 45 -13.62 -15.37 -12.75
CA ILE A 45 -14.75 -15.43 -11.81
C ILE A 45 -15.38 -14.05 -11.58
N LEU A 46 -14.63 -12.98 -11.80
CA LEU A 46 -15.11 -11.60 -11.88
C LEU A 46 -15.07 -11.10 -13.34
N PRO A 47 -16.04 -10.25 -13.76
CA PRO A 47 -17.22 -9.80 -12.99
C PRO A 47 -18.20 -10.94 -12.68
N LEU A 48 -18.97 -10.75 -11.58
CA LEU A 48 -19.93 -11.75 -11.09
C LEU A 48 -20.97 -12.13 -12.13
N ASP A 49 -21.27 -13.41 -12.24
CA ASP A 49 -22.51 -13.90 -12.84
C ASP A 49 -23.67 -13.70 -11.84
N THR A 50 -24.54 -12.74 -12.11
CA THR A 50 -25.65 -12.35 -11.22
C THR A 50 -26.69 -13.47 -10.99
N LYS A 51 -26.66 -14.53 -11.81
CA LYS A 51 -27.52 -15.73 -11.65
C LYS A 51 -27.04 -16.69 -10.58
N LYS A 52 -25.75 -16.61 -10.23
CA LYS A 52 -25.16 -17.45 -9.21
C LYS A 52 -25.60 -17.05 -7.82
N SER A 53 -25.86 -18.04 -6.96
CA SER A 53 -26.16 -17.80 -5.55
C SER A 53 -24.90 -17.35 -4.81
N ILE A 54 -25.00 -16.27 -4.04
CA ILE A 54 -23.87 -15.60 -3.39
C ILE A 54 -24.05 -15.59 -1.88
N ALA A 55 -23.04 -16.06 -1.15
CA ALA A 55 -22.90 -15.85 0.28
C ALA A 55 -21.94 -14.68 0.53
N VAL A 56 -22.28 -13.77 1.47
CA VAL A 56 -21.39 -12.69 1.92
C VAL A 56 -20.97 -12.96 3.36
N ILE A 57 -19.68 -13.14 3.58
CA ILE A 57 -19.12 -13.51 4.88
C ILE A 57 -18.01 -12.53 5.27
N GLY A 58 -17.97 -12.16 6.53
CA GLY A 58 -16.90 -11.32 7.09
C GLY A 58 -17.42 -10.07 7.80
N ASP A 59 -16.81 -9.73 8.94
CA ASP A 59 -17.20 -8.56 9.74
C ASP A 59 -17.10 -7.24 8.97
N PHE A 60 -16.12 -7.13 8.06
CA PHE A 60 -15.92 -5.95 7.24
C PHE A 60 -17.05 -5.67 6.23
N ALA A 61 -17.93 -6.65 5.95
CA ALA A 61 -19.12 -6.42 5.14
C ALA A 61 -20.20 -5.61 5.89
N PHE A 62 -20.21 -5.67 7.22
CA PHE A 62 -21.17 -4.99 8.11
C PHE A 62 -20.59 -3.74 8.76
N SER A 63 -19.28 -3.73 9.00
CA SER A 63 -18.56 -2.66 9.66
C SER A 63 -17.28 -2.38 8.86
N PRO A 64 -17.35 -1.55 7.78
CA PRO A 64 -16.23 -1.38 6.87
C PRO A 64 -15.07 -0.66 7.55
N ARG A 65 -13.85 -1.07 7.22
CA ARG A 65 -12.66 -0.30 7.52
C ARG A 65 -12.40 0.69 6.38
N TYR A 66 -12.93 1.91 6.52
CA TYR A 66 -12.94 2.91 5.43
C TYR A 66 -11.89 4.02 5.60
N GLN A 67 -11.28 4.15 6.77
CA GLN A 67 -10.28 5.19 7.09
C GLN A 67 -9.20 4.67 8.03
N GLY A 68 -8.11 5.44 8.19
CA GLY A 68 -7.10 5.20 9.21
C GLY A 68 -7.64 5.37 10.64
N ALA A 69 -6.84 4.97 11.61
CA ALA A 69 -7.13 5.11 13.03
C ALA A 69 -6.25 6.19 13.66
N GLY A 70 -6.59 6.63 14.86
CA GLY A 70 -5.86 7.67 15.59
C GLY A 70 -6.19 9.09 15.12
N SER A 71 -5.18 9.94 14.97
CA SER A 71 -5.35 11.37 14.65
C SER A 71 -5.91 11.63 13.25
N SER A 72 -5.88 10.64 12.35
CA SER A 72 -6.43 10.74 11.00
C SER A 72 -7.95 10.52 10.93
N MET A 73 -8.60 10.15 12.03
CA MET A 73 -10.04 9.88 12.05
C MET A 73 -10.85 11.13 11.78
N VAL A 74 -11.82 11.01 10.88
CA VAL A 74 -12.85 12.02 10.62
C VAL A 74 -14.24 11.44 10.89
N ASN A 75 -15.21 12.29 11.25
CA ASN A 75 -16.59 11.92 11.44
C ASN A 75 -17.37 12.15 10.13
N PRO A 76 -17.52 11.15 9.27
CA PRO A 76 -18.20 11.32 7.99
C PRO A 76 -19.70 11.49 8.19
N THR A 77 -20.33 12.19 7.27
CA THR A 77 -21.81 12.38 7.29
C THR A 77 -22.55 11.14 6.79
N LYS A 78 -21.86 10.25 6.06
CA LYS A 78 -22.39 9.00 5.53
C LYS A 78 -21.25 8.01 5.36
N VAL A 79 -21.45 6.77 5.81
CA VAL A 79 -20.58 5.62 5.52
C VAL A 79 -21.50 4.51 4.99
N GLU A 80 -21.09 3.92 3.88
CA GLU A 80 -21.75 2.76 3.33
C GLU A 80 -21.05 1.48 3.78
N ASP A 81 -21.82 0.46 4.09
CA ASP A 81 -21.36 -0.92 4.27
C ASP A 81 -22.02 -1.84 3.24
N ILE A 82 -21.38 -2.96 2.92
CA ILE A 82 -21.86 -3.90 1.90
C ILE A 82 -23.24 -4.42 2.28
N SER A 83 -23.45 -4.78 3.55
CA SER A 83 -24.70 -5.40 4.01
C SER A 83 -25.92 -4.50 3.80
N SER A 84 -25.76 -3.19 3.96
CA SER A 84 -26.86 -2.22 3.84
C SER A 84 -27.20 -1.85 2.40
N ILE A 85 -26.21 -1.88 1.48
CA ILE A 85 -26.42 -1.42 0.11
C ILE A 85 -26.60 -2.56 -0.91
N LEU A 86 -26.32 -3.80 -0.52
CA LEU A 86 -26.34 -4.96 -1.41
C LEU A 86 -27.67 -5.14 -2.16
N GLN A 87 -28.79 -4.78 -1.53
CA GLN A 87 -30.14 -4.83 -2.13
C GLN A 87 -30.33 -3.86 -3.31
N GLN A 88 -29.44 -2.90 -3.51
CA GLN A 88 -29.47 -1.96 -4.64
C GLN A 88 -28.90 -2.59 -5.93
N TYR A 89 -28.32 -3.79 -5.83
CA TYR A 89 -27.72 -4.51 -6.94
C TYR A 89 -28.53 -5.77 -7.25
N ASP A 90 -28.66 -6.06 -8.54
CA ASP A 90 -29.35 -7.26 -9.01
C ASP A 90 -28.44 -8.49 -8.84
N LEU A 91 -28.36 -8.99 -7.58
CA LEU A 91 -27.55 -10.13 -7.19
C LEU A 91 -28.40 -11.16 -6.44
N ASN A 92 -28.19 -12.43 -6.72
CA ASN A 92 -28.87 -13.54 -6.04
C ASN A 92 -28.19 -13.87 -4.69
N ILE A 93 -28.55 -13.14 -3.64
CA ILE A 93 -27.94 -13.27 -2.32
C ILE A 93 -28.62 -14.38 -1.54
N LEU A 94 -27.88 -15.47 -1.26
CA LEU A 94 -28.33 -16.59 -0.45
C LEU A 94 -28.39 -16.21 1.04
N GLY A 95 -27.43 -15.41 1.52
CA GLY A 95 -27.39 -14.94 2.90
C GLY A 95 -26.09 -14.21 3.23
N MET A 96 -26.05 -13.66 4.44
CA MET A 96 -24.91 -12.90 4.95
C MET A 96 -24.66 -13.24 6.42
N THR A 97 -23.38 -13.29 6.82
CA THR A 97 -22.97 -13.44 8.23
C THR A 97 -21.57 -12.88 8.47
N ARG A 98 -21.25 -12.57 9.72
CA ARG A 98 -19.89 -12.14 10.08
C ARG A 98 -18.90 -13.31 10.04
N GLY A 99 -19.25 -14.44 10.65
CA GLY A 99 -18.40 -15.62 10.73
C GLY A 99 -17.17 -15.49 11.63
N TYR A 100 -16.69 -14.26 11.84
CA TYR A 100 -15.66 -13.87 12.79
C TYR A 100 -15.93 -12.45 13.32
N HIS A 101 -15.31 -12.10 14.44
CA HIS A 101 -15.39 -10.75 15.02
C HIS A 101 -14.00 -10.14 15.11
N ARG A 102 -13.83 -8.89 14.64
CA ARG A 102 -12.49 -8.22 14.60
C ARG A 102 -11.90 -7.95 16.00
N ASN A 103 -12.69 -8.05 17.07
CA ASN A 103 -12.19 -7.99 18.45
C ASN A 103 -11.56 -9.30 18.93
N GLY A 104 -11.53 -10.35 18.08
CA GLY A 104 -10.98 -11.66 18.39
C GLY A 104 -11.89 -12.58 19.18
N ASP A 105 -13.14 -12.16 19.48
CA ASP A 105 -14.14 -13.05 20.09
C ASP A 105 -14.55 -14.13 19.09
N VAL A 106 -14.56 -15.37 19.52
CA VAL A 106 -14.98 -16.50 18.69
C VAL A 106 -16.42 -16.88 19.03
N ASP A 107 -17.32 -16.73 18.06
CA ASP A 107 -18.68 -17.29 18.12
C ASP A 107 -18.74 -18.54 17.23
N GLU A 108 -18.70 -19.71 17.88
CA GLU A 108 -18.76 -21.01 17.19
C GLU A 108 -20.06 -21.23 16.40
N ASN A 109 -21.17 -20.60 16.81
CA ASN A 109 -22.41 -20.72 16.08
C ASN A 109 -22.39 -19.88 14.81
N ASP A 110 -21.85 -18.66 14.89
CA ASP A 110 -21.67 -17.79 13.72
C ASP A 110 -20.67 -18.41 12.71
N ARG A 111 -19.58 -19.01 13.20
CA ARG A 111 -18.63 -19.77 12.38
C ARG A 111 -19.28 -20.96 11.66
N LYS A 112 -20.06 -21.78 12.38
CA LYS A 112 -20.80 -22.90 11.79
C LYS A 112 -21.84 -22.45 10.78
N PHE A 113 -22.52 -21.35 11.05
CA PHE A 113 -23.46 -20.75 10.12
C PHE A 113 -22.76 -20.26 8.85
N ALA A 114 -21.59 -19.62 8.99
CA ALA A 114 -20.78 -19.18 7.85
C ALA A 114 -20.37 -20.35 6.95
N LEU A 115 -19.90 -21.46 7.53
CA LEU A 115 -19.53 -22.65 6.78
C LEU A 115 -20.71 -23.29 6.06
N ASN A 116 -21.88 -23.38 6.73
CA ASN A 116 -23.10 -23.90 6.11
C ASN A 116 -23.55 -23.00 4.95
N LEU A 117 -23.50 -21.68 5.13
CA LEU A 117 -23.84 -20.72 4.08
C LEU A 117 -22.89 -20.84 2.89
N ALA A 118 -21.59 -20.95 3.14
CA ALA A 118 -20.56 -21.13 2.10
C ALA A 118 -20.75 -22.44 1.31
N MET A 119 -21.11 -23.53 1.99
CA MET A 119 -21.34 -24.84 1.36
C MET A 119 -22.53 -24.80 0.37
N ASN A 120 -23.55 -24.00 0.64
CA ASN A 120 -24.77 -23.93 -0.15
C ASN A 120 -24.77 -22.83 -1.22
N ALA A 121 -23.75 -21.97 -1.25
CA ALA A 121 -23.63 -20.91 -2.24
C ALA A 121 -22.78 -21.34 -3.45
N ASP A 122 -23.06 -20.79 -4.63
CA ASP A 122 -22.19 -20.95 -5.80
C ASP A 122 -20.89 -20.14 -5.66
N ILE A 123 -20.96 -18.97 -5.00
CA ILE A 123 -19.86 -18.03 -4.83
C ILE A 123 -19.88 -17.49 -3.40
N VAL A 124 -18.70 -17.36 -2.80
CA VAL A 124 -18.51 -16.69 -1.50
C VAL A 124 -17.76 -15.38 -1.70
N ILE A 125 -18.33 -14.27 -1.26
CA ILE A 125 -17.64 -12.99 -1.07
C ILE A 125 -17.16 -12.95 0.39
N PHE A 126 -15.84 -12.99 0.60
CA PHE A 126 -15.23 -12.98 1.92
C PHE A 126 -14.57 -11.64 2.19
N CYS A 127 -15.09 -10.85 3.13
CA CYS A 127 -14.63 -9.52 3.49
C CYS A 127 -13.73 -9.57 4.73
N PHE A 128 -12.46 -9.18 4.60
CA PHE A 128 -11.46 -9.38 5.65
C PHE A 128 -10.28 -8.38 5.52
N GLY A 129 -9.38 -8.36 6.51
CA GLY A 129 -8.21 -7.50 6.47
C GLY A 129 -7.65 -7.14 7.84
N LEU A 130 -6.98 -5.99 7.90
CA LEU A 130 -6.46 -5.43 9.14
C LEU A 130 -7.49 -4.53 9.82
N ASP A 131 -7.59 -4.64 11.13
CA ASP A 131 -8.43 -3.78 11.94
C ASP A 131 -7.77 -2.42 12.27
N GLU A 132 -8.51 -1.58 12.97
CA GLU A 132 -8.06 -0.26 13.37
C GLU A 132 -6.89 -0.29 14.35
N ILE A 133 -6.82 -1.33 15.20
CA ILE A 133 -5.75 -1.48 16.21
C ILE A 133 -4.46 -1.90 15.55
N SER A 134 -4.52 -2.86 14.60
CA SER A 134 -3.37 -3.38 13.88
C SER A 134 -2.60 -2.31 13.10
N GLU A 135 -3.27 -1.22 12.71
CA GLU A 135 -2.68 -0.11 11.93
C GLU A 135 -2.94 1.25 12.62
N SER A 136 -2.98 1.27 13.94
CA SER A 136 -3.14 2.51 14.69
C SER A 136 -1.85 3.32 14.71
N GLU A 137 -1.98 4.64 14.65
CA GLU A 137 -0.87 5.57 14.87
C GLU A 137 -0.21 5.32 16.23
N GLY A 138 1.13 5.31 16.25
CA GLY A 138 1.93 5.09 17.47
C GLY A 138 2.05 3.64 17.93
N LEU A 139 1.62 2.67 17.10
CA LEU A 139 1.81 1.24 17.35
C LEU A 139 2.63 0.61 16.23
N ASP A 140 3.77 0.01 16.59
CA ASP A 140 4.59 -0.73 15.66
C ASP A 140 4.07 -2.16 15.50
N ARG A 141 3.87 -2.59 14.26
CA ARG A 141 3.53 -3.96 13.93
C ARG A 141 4.76 -4.85 14.06
N THR A 142 4.62 -5.99 14.71
CA THR A 142 5.67 -7.00 14.86
C THR A 142 5.67 -8.07 13.76
N HIS A 143 4.67 -8.04 12.89
CA HIS A 143 4.48 -8.95 11.75
C HIS A 143 3.58 -8.30 10.70
N MET A 144 3.55 -8.84 9.48
CA MET A 144 2.72 -8.36 8.38
C MET A 144 1.47 -9.23 8.13
N ARG A 145 1.03 -10.03 9.12
CA ARG A 145 -0.14 -10.92 8.97
C ARG A 145 -1.43 -10.20 9.35
N ILE A 146 -2.53 -10.64 8.73
CA ILE A 146 -3.88 -10.35 9.20
C ILE A 146 -4.20 -11.25 10.42
N PRO A 147 -5.27 -10.96 11.20
CA PRO A 147 -5.69 -11.81 12.32
C PRO A 147 -5.88 -13.28 11.92
N GLN A 148 -5.43 -14.19 12.79
CA GLN A 148 -5.38 -15.62 12.49
C GLN A 148 -6.77 -16.24 12.36
N ASP A 149 -7.74 -15.78 13.14
CA ASP A 149 -9.14 -16.24 13.11
C ASP A 149 -9.80 -16.03 11.72
N GLN A 150 -9.46 -14.94 11.04
CA GLN A 150 -9.90 -14.68 9.67
C GLN A 150 -9.26 -15.67 8.69
N ILE A 151 -7.96 -15.97 8.86
CA ILE A 151 -7.23 -16.93 8.02
C ILE A 151 -7.84 -18.34 8.20
N ASP A 152 -8.06 -18.74 9.45
CA ASP A 152 -8.60 -20.06 9.78
C ASP A 152 -10.02 -20.25 9.19
N LEU A 153 -10.87 -19.24 9.31
CA LEU A 153 -12.21 -19.28 8.70
C LEU A 153 -12.13 -19.34 7.17
N LEU A 154 -11.26 -18.53 6.55
CA LEU A 154 -11.07 -18.55 5.10
C LEU A 154 -10.59 -19.92 4.60
N GLN A 155 -9.67 -20.55 5.32
CA GLN A 155 -9.19 -21.89 5.01
C GLN A 155 -10.30 -22.93 5.13
N ASP A 156 -11.10 -22.89 6.20
CA ASP A 156 -12.26 -23.81 6.36
C ASP A 156 -13.29 -23.62 5.26
N ILE A 157 -13.60 -22.37 4.90
CA ILE A 157 -14.49 -22.07 3.78
C ILE A 157 -13.92 -22.63 2.47
N SER A 158 -12.62 -22.55 2.25
CA SER A 158 -11.97 -23.04 1.02
C SER A 158 -12.05 -24.56 0.84
N ILE A 159 -12.28 -25.30 1.92
CA ILE A 159 -12.50 -26.76 1.88
C ILE A 159 -13.89 -27.09 1.31
N VAL A 160 -14.90 -26.27 1.60
CA VAL A 160 -16.30 -26.52 1.24
C VAL A 160 -16.76 -25.77 -0.01
N ASN A 161 -16.05 -24.70 -0.38
CA ASN A 161 -16.35 -23.88 -1.57
C ASN A 161 -15.05 -23.32 -2.17
N GLU A 162 -14.77 -23.66 -3.42
CA GLU A 162 -13.57 -23.20 -4.12
C GLU A 162 -13.74 -21.81 -4.79
N ASN A 163 -14.97 -21.28 -4.88
CA ASN A 163 -15.30 -20.05 -5.58
C ASN A 163 -15.34 -18.87 -4.61
N ILE A 164 -14.19 -18.56 -4.01
CA ILE A 164 -14.08 -17.47 -3.03
C ILE A 164 -13.51 -16.22 -3.71
N ILE A 165 -14.18 -15.08 -3.49
CA ILE A 165 -13.75 -13.75 -3.87
C ILE A 165 -13.39 -13.00 -2.58
N GLY A 166 -12.11 -12.75 -2.37
CA GLY A 166 -11.61 -12.01 -1.21
C GLY A 166 -11.71 -10.51 -1.42
N ILE A 167 -12.38 -9.79 -0.52
CA ILE A 167 -12.39 -8.33 -0.44
C ILE A 167 -11.48 -7.92 0.70
N LEU A 168 -10.28 -7.46 0.34
CA LEU A 168 -9.24 -7.15 1.29
C LEU A 168 -9.24 -5.66 1.65
N SER A 169 -9.27 -5.35 2.95
CA SER A 169 -9.11 -4.02 3.52
C SER A 169 -7.87 -3.99 4.42
N ALA A 170 -6.82 -3.31 3.99
CA ALA A 170 -5.59 -3.09 4.75
C ALA A 170 -4.93 -1.80 4.28
N GLY A 171 -4.42 -0.97 5.17
CA GLY A 171 -3.79 0.29 4.82
C GLY A 171 -2.34 0.16 4.34
N SER A 172 -1.74 -1.02 4.48
CA SER A 172 -0.35 -1.33 4.14
C SER A 172 -0.20 -2.78 3.66
N ALA A 173 0.98 -3.10 3.10
CA ALA A 173 1.29 -4.44 2.64
C ALA A 173 1.17 -5.49 3.76
N ILE A 174 0.69 -6.67 3.40
CA ILE A 174 0.52 -7.82 4.28
C ILE A 174 1.08 -9.10 3.66
N GLU A 175 1.40 -10.08 4.51
CA GLU A 175 1.66 -11.45 4.09
C GLU A 175 0.36 -12.14 3.68
N MET A 176 0.41 -12.91 2.60
CA MET A 176 -0.77 -13.59 2.04
C MET A 176 -0.60 -15.11 1.93
N PRO A 177 -0.32 -15.85 3.02
CA PRO A 177 -0.19 -17.31 2.97
C PRO A 177 -1.50 -18.00 2.54
N TRP A 178 -2.63 -17.34 2.69
CA TRP A 178 -3.97 -17.73 2.32
C TRP A 178 -4.36 -17.42 0.86
N HIS A 179 -3.46 -16.83 0.08
CA HIS A 179 -3.69 -16.38 -1.30
C HIS A 179 -4.32 -17.45 -2.20
N THR A 180 -3.97 -18.72 -1.99
CA THR A 180 -4.50 -19.84 -2.78
C THR A 180 -5.95 -20.19 -2.46
N CYS A 181 -6.48 -19.76 -1.31
CA CYS A 181 -7.88 -19.99 -0.94
C CYS A 181 -8.87 -19.17 -1.78
N CYS A 182 -8.44 -18.07 -2.39
CA CYS A 182 -9.32 -17.19 -3.17
C CYS A 182 -9.08 -17.36 -4.67
N LYS A 183 -10.15 -17.45 -5.47
CA LYS A 183 -10.09 -17.36 -6.94
C LYS A 183 -9.95 -15.92 -7.44
N ALA A 184 -10.51 -14.95 -6.72
CA ALA A 184 -10.26 -13.54 -6.97
C ALA A 184 -9.95 -12.79 -5.68
N ILE A 185 -9.15 -11.73 -5.79
CA ILE A 185 -8.83 -10.84 -4.67
C ILE A 185 -8.93 -9.41 -5.17
N LEU A 186 -9.87 -8.66 -4.59
CA LEU A 186 -10.01 -7.22 -4.78
C LEU A 186 -9.49 -6.51 -3.53
N HIS A 187 -8.50 -5.66 -3.70
CA HIS A 187 -7.89 -4.90 -2.61
C HIS A 187 -8.33 -3.44 -2.65
N GLY A 188 -9.01 -3.01 -1.60
CA GLY A 188 -9.56 -1.65 -1.49
C GLY A 188 -8.68 -0.68 -0.70
N TYR A 189 -7.60 -1.13 -0.05
CA TYR A 189 -6.93 -0.34 0.97
C TYR A 189 -7.93 0.17 2.02
N LEU A 190 -7.99 1.50 2.23
CA LEU A 190 -8.98 2.18 3.05
C LEU A 190 -9.84 3.03 2.11
N ASN A 191 -10.94 2.48 1.63
CA ASN A 191 -11.67 2.93 0.45
C ASN A 191 -12.71 4.05 0.69
N GLY A 192 -12.67 4.68 1.87
CA GLY A 192 -13.48 5.85 2.18
C GLY A 192 -14.97 5.58 2.34
N GLN A 193 -15.74 6.64 2.49
CA GLN A 193 -17.16 6.60 2.87
C GLN A 193 -18.08 5.91 1.86
N ALA A 194 -17.69 5.80 0.60
CA ALA A 194 -18.46 5.19 -0.50
C ALA A 194 -17.79 3.91 -1.04
N GLY A 195 -16.92 3.29 -0.25
CA GLY A 195 -16.16 2.12 -0.64
C GLY A 195 -17.00 0.89 -0.93
N ALA A 196 -18.11 0.71 -0.22
CA ALA A 196 -18.99 -0.42 -0.44
C ALA A 196 -19.66 -0.37 -1.83
N SER A 197 -20.22 0.78 -2.24
CA SER A 197 -20.73 0.96 -3.60
C SER A 197 -19.65 0.75 -4.65
N ALA A 198 -18.46 1.32 -4.45
CA ALA A 198 -17.33 1.15 -5.39
C ALA A 198 -16.91 -0.33 -5.51
N THR A 199 -16.90 -1.08 -4.41
CA THR A 199 -16.63 -2.53 -4.41
C THR A 199 -17.64 -3.29 -5.25
N LEU A 200 -18.95 -3.04 -5.02
CA LEU A 200 -20.02 -3.72 -5.74
C LEU A 200 -20.05 -3.35 -7.23
N ASP A 201 -19.74 -2.10 -7.59
CA ASP A 201 -19.60 -1.68 -8.99
C ASP A 201 -18.53 -2.47 -9.73
N ILE A 202 -17.40 -2.71 -9.08
CA ILE A 202 -16.32 -3.55 -9.64
C ILE A 202 -16.77 -5.00 -9.72
N LEU A 203 -17.28 -5.58 -8.63
CA LEU A 203 -17.69 -6.97 -8.59
C LEU A 203 -18.74 -7.30 -9.65
N THR A 204 -19.68 -6.39 -9.92
CA THR A 204 -20.73 -6.56 -10.93
C THR A 204 -20.30 -6.17 -12.35
N GLY A 205 -19.08 -5.63 -12.53
CA GLY A 205 -18.57 -5.21 -13.82
C GLY A 205 -19.14 -3.88 -14.34
N GLN A 206 -19.86 -3.12 -13.49
CA GLN A 206 -20.28 -1.74 -13.82
C GLN A 206 -19.06 -0.82 -13.95
N VAL A 207 -17.99 -1.11 -13.21
CA VAL A 207 -16.70 -0.44 -13.32
C VAL A 207 -15.62 -1.49 -13.56
N ASN A 208 -14.77 -1.26 -14.56
CA ASN A 208 -13.58 -2.07 -14.78
C ASN A 208 -12.46 -1.62 -13.83
N PRO A 209 -11.87 -2.50 -12.99
CA PRO A 209 -10.82 -2.12 -12.06
C PRO A 209 -9.59 -1.57 -12.79
N SER A 210 -9.01 -0.51 -12.26
CA SER A 210 -7.87 0.18 -12.88
C SER A 210 -6.85 0.70 -11.88
N GLY A 211 -7.00 0.40 -10.60
CA GLY A 211 -6.02 0.70 -9.56
C GLY A 211 -4.72 -0.08 -9.75
N ARG A 212 -3.62 0.48 -9.24
CA ARG A 212 -2.30 -0.15 -9.26
C ARG A 212 -1.67 -0.06 -7.88
N LEU A 213 -0.97 -1.11 -7.46
CA LEU A 213 -0.27 -1.13 -6.17
C LEU A 213 0.74 0.01 -6.08
N ALA A 214 0.61 0.83 -5.05
CA ALA A 214 1.55 1.91 -4.74
C ALA A 214 2.75 1.41 -3.90
N GLU A 215 2.77 0.13 -3.56
CA GLU A 215 3.83 -0.53 -2.79
C GLU A 215 4.05 -1.97 -3.27
N THR A 216 5.13 -2.60 -2.81
CA THR A 216 5.42 -4.01 -3.08
C THR A 216 4.89 -4.88 -1.95
N TYR A 217 4.27 -5.99 -2.27
CA TYR A 217 3.82 -7.01 -1.31
C TYR A 217 4.88 -8.10 -1.21
N PRO A 218 5.69 -8.16 -0.15
CA PRO A 218 6.64 -9.26 0.06
C PRO A 218 5.91 -10.57 0.37
N ILE A 219 6.59 -11.70 0.22
CA ILE A 219 6.03 -12.99 0.63
C ILE A 219 6.03 -13.12 2.15
N THR A 220 7.10 -12.65 2.81
CA THR A 220 7.23 -12.66 4.28
C THR A 220 7.83 -11.36 4.79
N TYR A 221 7.59 -11.06 6.07
CA TYR A 221 8.12 -9.89 6.76
C TYR A 221 9.66 -9.86 6.76
N GLU A 222 10.30 -11.02 6.89
CA GLU A 222 11.76 -11.15 6.92
C GLU A 222 12.43 -10.71 5.60
N GLN A 223 11.67 -10.64 4.51
CA GLN A 223 12.17 -10.16 3.22
C GLN A 223 12.22 -8.64 3.11
N THR A 224 11.68 -7.90 4.08
CA THR A 224 11.69 -6.43 4.03
C THR A 224 13.10 -5.89 4.20
N PRO A 225 13.49 -4.78 3.53
CA PRO A 225 14.86 -4.26 3.60
C PRO A 225 15.26 -3.84 5.02
N ALA A 226 14.31 -3.33 5.81
CA ALA A 226 14.54 -2.84 7.17
C ALA A 226 14.39 -3.91 8.26
N PHE A 227 14.07 -5.17 7.94
CA PHE A 227 13.71 -6.22 8.90
C PHE A 227 14.66 -6.32 10.10
N ARG A 228 15.98 -6.17 9.88
CA ARG A 228 16.99 -6.29 10.95
C ARG A 228 17.12 -5.06 11.83
N TYR A 229 16.60 -3.92 11.38
CA TYR A 229 16.80 -2.60 11.99
C TYR A 229 15.48 -1.96 12.41
N TYR A 230 14.38 -2.69 12.28
CA TYR A 230 13.05 -2.29 12.73
C TYR A 230 12.48 -3.32 13.72
N PRO A 231 11.88 -2.90 14.84
CA PRO A 231 11.75 -1.52 15.29
C PRO A 231 13.09 -0.88 15.68
N SER A 232 13.12 0.46 15.79
CA SER A 232 14.31 1.22 16.12
C SER A 232 14.87 0.89 17.52
N ASN A 233 16.13 1.23 17.73
CA ASN A 233 16.76 1.21 19.04
C ASN A 233 16.17 2.29 19.97
N GLU A 234 16.60 2.31 21.24
CA GLU A 234 16.10 3.23 22.28
C GLU A 234 16.11 4.72 21.88
N LYS A 235 17.14 5.17 21.15
CA LYS A 235 17.33 6.59 20.77
C LYS A 235 17.53 6.82 19.27
N THR A 236 17.84 5.79 18.50
CA THR A 236 18.22 5.94 17.09
C THR A 236 17.46 4.99 16.21
N SER A 237 17.08 5.47 15.02
CA SER A 237 16.61 4.63 13.92
C SER A 237 17.69 4.60 12.84
N GLU A 238 18.06 3.41 12.41
CA GLU A 238 19.09 3.20 11.41
C GLU A 238 18.47 2.85 10.07
N TYR A 239 18.50 3.78 9.12
CA TYR A 239 17.98 3.59 7.75
C TYR A 239 19.10 3.04 6.85
N ARG A 240 19.58 1.83 7.18
CA ARG A 240 20.69 1.20 6.45
C ARG A 240 20.36 0.86 5.01
N GLU A 241 19.09 0.70 4.71
CA GLU A 241 18.61 0.45 3.36
C GLU A 241 18.81 1.64 2.40
N SER A 242 19.00 2.87 2.91
CA SER A 242 19.24 4.08 2.11
C SER A 242 18.16 4.26 1.03
N VAL A 243 18.53 4.33 -0.25
CA VAL A 243 17.59 4.49 -1.38
C VAL A 243 16.83 3.22 -1.76
N TYR A 244 17.19 2.07 -1.18
CA TYR A 244 16.60 0.78 -1.49
C TYR A 244 15.34 0.51 -0.68
N VAL A 245 14.31 1.31 -0.88
CA VAL A 245 12.99 1.21 -0.23
C VAL A 245 11.98 0.61 -1.21
N GLY A 246 11.13 -0.32 -0.73
CA GLY A 246 10.08 -0.94 -1.54
C GLY A 246 10.64 -1.62 -2.79
N TYR A 247 10.00 -1.40 -3.95
CA TYR A 247 10.40 -2.04 -5.21
C TYR A 247 11.86 -1.76 -5.60
N ARG A 248 12.44 -0.64 -5.20
CA ARG A 248 13.85 -0.33 -5.46
C ARG A 248 14.77 -1.36 -4.87
N TYR A 249 14.43 -1.87 -3.69
CA TYR A 249 15.13 -2.99 -3.06
C TYR A 249 14.81 -4.32 -3.74
N TYR A 250 13.54 -4.71 -3.76
CA TYR A 250 13.14 -6.05 -4.23
C TYR A 250 13.57 -6.33 -5.66
N ASP A 251 13.44 -5.33 -6.53
CA ASP A 251 13.80 -5.44 -7.93
C ASP A 251 15.33 -5.48 -8.14
N THR A 252 16.09 -4.61 -7.47
CA THR A 252 17.56 -4.57 -7.57
C THR A 252 18.19 -5.83 -6.97
N SER A 253 17.74 -6.28 -5.80
CA SER A 253 18.25 -7.44 -5.10
C SER A 253 17.67 -8.77 -5.60
N LYS A 254 16.77 -8.72 -6.62
CA LYS A 254 16.09 -9.88 -7.20
C LYS A 254 15.36 -10.74 -6.17
N VAL A 255 14.77 -10.10 -5.16
CA VAL A 255 13.95 -10.76 -4.14
C VAL A 255 12.57 -11.03 -4.71
N ARG A 256 12.14 -12.30 -4.67
CA ARG A 256 10.80 -12.69 -5.11
C ARG A 256 9.74 -12.07 -4.18
N VAL A 257 8.68 -11.52 -4.78
CA VAL A 257 7.57 -10.87 -4.06
C VAL A 257 6.23 -11.54 -4.41
N GLN A 258 5.23 -11.33 -3.58
CA GLN A 258 3.87 -11.79 -3.82
C GLN A 258 3.22 -10.98 -4.95
N TYR A 259 3.28 -9.65 -4.85
CA TYR A 259 2.86 -8.71 -5.88
C TYR A 259 3.86 -7.57 -6.02
N PRO A 260 4.30 -7.25 -7.24
CA PRO A 260 5.24 -6.17 -7.49
C PRO A 260 4.55 -4.80 -7.41
N PHE A 261 5.33 -3.77 -7.16
CA PHE A 261 4.90 -2.38 -7.28
C PHE A 261 4.31 -2.09 -8.67
N GLY A 262 3.24 -1.32 -8.71
CA GLY A 262 2.56 -0.96 -9.95
C GLY A 262 1.60 -2.02 -10.50
N PHE A 263 1.52 -3.21 -9.88
CA PHE A 263 0.67 -4.31 -10.33
C PHE A 263 -0.82 -4.02 -10.11
N GLY A 264 -1.65 -4.53 -11.02
CA GLY A 264 -3.10 -4.57 -10.93
C GLY A 264 -3.68 -5.14 -12.22
N LEU A 265 -4.71 -5.97 -12.09
CA LEU A 265 -5.43 -6.58 -13.20
C LEU A 265 -6.58 -5.68 -13.68
N SER A 266 -7.08 -5.98 -14.87
CA SER A 266 -8.26 -5.37 -15.47
C SER A 266 -9.16 -6.48 -16.02
N TYR A 267 -10.43 -6.16 -16.31
CA TYR A 267 -11.34 -7.04 -17.07
C TYR A 267 -11.12 -6.98 -18.59
N THR A 268 -10.16 -6.16 -19.03
CA THR A 268 -9.74 -6.04 -20.43
C THR A 268 -8.22 -6.13 -20.53
N GLU A 269 -7.70 -6.19 -21.75
CA GLU A 269 -6.27 -6.30 -22.02
C GLU A 269 -5.75 -5.10 -22.79
N PHE A 270 -4.49 -4.74 -22.55
CA PHE A 270 -3.83 -3.61 -23.20
C PHE A 270 -2.50 -4.05 -23.80
N THR A 271 -2.20 -3.54 -25.00
CA THR A 271 -0.90 -3.68 -25.64
C THR A 271 -0.22 -2.33 -25.80
N TYR A 272 1.11 -2.34 -25.82
CA TYR A 272 1.93 -1.12 -25.98
C TYR A 272 2.79 -1.25 -27.24
N SER A 273 2.90 -0.15 -27.99
CA SER A 273 3.73 -0.07 -29.19
C SER A 273 4.34 1.32 -29.38
N ASP A 274 5.18 1.47 -30.39
CA ASP A 274 5.69 2.75 -30.91
C ASP A 274 6.30 3.65 -29.83
N LEU A 275 7.23 3.11 -29.03
CA LEU A 275 7.98 3.92 -28.08
C LEU A 275 8.91 4.89 -28.84
N ILE A 276 8.64 6.18 -28.68
CA ILE A 276 9.49 7.27 -29.20
C ILE A 276 10.06 8.01 -27.99
N ILE A 277 11.39 8.12 -27.94
CA ILE A 277 12.09 8.88 -26.91
C ILE A 277 12.49 10.21 -27.52
N GLU A 278 11.96 11.30 -26.98
CA GLU A 278 12.25 12.67 -27.36
C GLU A 278 13.21 13.32 -26.35
N GLU A 279 13.67 14.54 -26.60
CA GLU A 279 14.57 15.25 -25.69
C GLU A 279 13.91 15.51 -24.31
N ASP A 280 12.59 15.77 -24.31
CA ASP A 280 11.82 16.23 -23.16
C ASP A 280 10.72 15.24 -22.71
N GLY A 281 10.78 13.98 -23.14
CA GLY A 281 9.82 12.96 -22.75
C GLY A 281 9.78 11.75 -23.64
N ILE A 282 8.74 10.92 -23.42
CA ILE A 282 8.45 9.78 -24.29
C ILE A 282 7.03 9.87 -24.86
N LYS A 283 6.82 9.25 -26.02
CA LYS A 283 5.51 8.92 -26.56
C LYS A 283 5.39 7.41 -26.69
N VAL A 284 4.22 6.88 -26.41
CA VAL A 284 3.91 5.46 -26.52
C VAL A 284 2.45 5.28 -26.95
N SER A 285 2.18 4.35 -27.84
CA SER A 285 0.83 3.95 -28.24
C SER A 285 0.33 2.87 -27.31
N VAL A 286 -0.90 3.03 -26.80
CA VAL A 286 -1.59 2.05 -25.96
C VAL A 286 -2.90 1.68 -26.61
N THR A 287 -3.15 0.38 -26.78
CA THR A 287 -4.38 -0.16 -27.41
C THR A 287 -5.10 -1.04 -26.40
N ASN A 288 -6.37 -0.81 -26.20
CA ASN A 288 -7.27 -1.75 -25.51
C ASN A 288 -7.64 -2.87 -26.52
N THR A 289 -7.12 -4.07 -26.31
CA THR A 289 -7.32 -5.22 -27.22
C THR A 289 -8.46 -6.13 -26.79
N GLY A 290 -9.09 -5.86 -25.64
CA GLY A 290 -10.23 -6.63 -25.16
C GLY A 290 -11.57 -6.07 -25.64
N ASP A 291 -12.64 -6.63 -25.09
CA ASP A 291 -14.04 -6.36 -25.46
C ASP A 291 -14.77 -5.38 -24.52
N ARG A 292 -14.07 -4.83 -23.53
CA ARG A 292 -14.61 -3.92 -22.51
C ARG A 292 -13.82 -2.63 -22.46
N ASP A 293 -14.51 -1.54 -22.18
CA ASP A 293 -13.88 -0.27 -21.86
C ASP A 293 -13.04 -0.40 -20.58
N GLY A 294 -11.91 0.27 -20.52
CA GLY A 294 -11.04 0.21 -19.36
C GLY A 294 -10.00 1.32 -19.30
N ALA A 295 -9.32 1.43 -18.18
CA ALA A 295 -8.23 2.35 -18.01
C ALA A 295 -6.92 1.62 -17.71
N GLU A 296 -5.84 2.06 -18.37
CA GLU A 296 -4.48 1.57 -18.14
C GLU A 296 -3.62 2.65 -17.49
N VAL A 297 -2.70 2.22 -16.61
CA VAL A 297 -1.69 3.10 -16.00
C VAL A 297 -0.33 2.74 -16.58
N VAL A 298 0.08 3.51 -17.56
CA VAL A 298 1.38 3.37 -18.21
C VAL A 298 2.47 3.95 -17.32
N GLN A 299 3.45 3.15 -16.97
CA GLN A 299 4.51 3.50 -16.01
C GLN A 299 5.85 3.59 -16.74
N MET A 300 6.53 4.73 -16.58
CA MET A 300 7.87 4.97 -17.13
C MET A 300 8.90 4.86 -16.03
N TYR A 301 9.80 3.90 -16.18
CA TYR A 301 10.94 3.69 -15.31
C TYR A 301 12.23 4.10 -16.00
N VAL A 302 13.19 4.59 -15.23
CA VAL A 302 14.51 5.01 -15.71
C VAL A 302 15.58 4.30 -14.89
N GLY A 303 16.56 3.73 -15.58
CA GLY A 303 17.75 3.13 -14.99
C GLY A 303 19.02 3.67 -15.64
N LEU A 304 20.14 3.57 -14.96
CA LEU A 304 21.47 3.86 -15.53
C LEU A 304 22.34 2.60 -15.36
N PRO A 305 22.43 1.74 -16.39
CA PRO A 305 23.40 0.65 -16.40
C PRO A 305 24.81 1.22 -16.26
N ASN A 306 25.66 0.57 -15.48
CA ASN A 306 27.03 1.02 -15.21
C ASN A 306 27.13 2.39 -14.49
N ALA A 307 26.15 2.73 -13.66
CA ALA A 307 26.20 3.91 -12.82
C ALA A 307 27.44 3.88 -11.90
N ILE A 308 28.09 5.03 -11.72
CA ILE A 308 29.24 5.17 -10.81
C ILE A 308 28.75 5.38 -9.38
N VAL A 309 27.59 6.01 -9.21
CA VAL A 309 26.91 6.17 -7.93
C VAL A 309 25.93 5.03 -7.77
N PHE A 310 25.95 4.31 -6.64
CA PHE A 310 24.99 3.24 -6.39
C PHE A 310 23.55 3.78 -6.45
N ARG A 311 22.70 3.04 -7.10
CA ARG A 311 21.27 3.37 -7.27
C ARG A 311 20.46 2.13 -7.55
N PRO A 312 19.12 2.19 -7.39
CA PRO A 312 18.23 1.12 -7.84
C PRO A 312 18.39 0.82 -9.34
N GLU A 313 18.16 -0.42 -9.73
CA GLU A 313 18.22 -0.83 -11.15
C GLU A 313 17.32 0.02 -12.02
N LYS A 314 16.13 0.37 -11.51
CA LYS A 314 15.20 1.30 -12.14
C LYS A 314 14.35 2.05 -11.12
N GLU A 315 13.91 3.23 -11.50
CA GLU A 315 13.04 4.07 -10.68
C GLU A 315 11.87 4.58 -11.51
N LEU A 316 10.67 4.58 -10.95
CA LEU A 316 9.50 5.23 -11.55
C LEU A 316 9.76 6.73 -11.65
N LYS A 317 9.75 7.27 -12.86
CA LYS A 317 10.01 8.69 -13.13
C LYS A 317 8.81 9.40 -13.77
N GLY A 318 7.81 8.66 -14.17
CA GLY A 318 6.56 9.21 -14.68
C GLY A 318 5.51 8.14 -14.92
N PHE A 319 4.26 8.54 -14.96
CA PHE A 319 3.16 7.66 -15.34
C PHE A 319 2.01 8.46 -15.95
N ALA A 320 1.16 7.77 -16.69
CA ALA A 320 -0.08 8.34 -17.23
C ALA A 320 -1.20 7.32 -17.15
N LYS A 321 -2.37 7.72 -16.63
CA LYS A 321 -3.59 6.93 -16.68
C LYS A 321 -4.39 7.31 -17.91
N VAL A 322 -4.71 6.34 -18.75
CA VAL A 322 -5.47 6.52 -19.99
C VAL A 322 -6.69 5.63 -19.99
N TYR A 323 -7.87 6.23 -20.26
CA TYR A 323 -9.12 5.50 -20.48
C TYR A 323 -9.29 5.22 -21.96
N LEU A 324 -9.57 3.98 -22.33
CA LEU A 324 -9.72 3.51 -23.69
C LEU A 324 -11.00 2.67 -23.83
N LYS A 325 -11.77 2.95 -24.88
CA LYS A 325 -12.86 2.06 -25.29
C LYS A 325 -12.30 0.73 -25.81
N ALA A 326 -13.15 -0.29 -25.84
CA ALA A 326 -12.83 -1.55 -26.48
C ALA A 326 -12.36 -1.30 -27.93
N GLY A 327 -11.18 -1.82 -28.30
CA GLY A 327 -10.54 -1.63 -29.60
C GLY A 327 -9.90 -0.24 -29.83
N GLU A 328 -9.99 0.69 -28.89
CA GLU A 328 -9.40 2.03 -29.05
C GLU A 328 -7.88 2.00 -28.83
N SER A 329 -7.17 2.73 -29.70
CA SER A 329 -5.73 3.00 -29.56
C SER A 329 -5.50 4.49 -29.36
N ARG A 330 -4.57 4.84 -28.46
CA ARG A 330 -4.21 6.22 -28.18
C ARG A 330 -2.72 6.37 -27.92
N GLN A 331 -2.11 7.37 -28.54
CA GLN A 331 -0.76 7.78 -28.19
C GLN A 331 -0.81 8.69 -26.96
N ILE A 332 -0.01 8.35 -25.95
CA ILE A 332 0.16 9.14 -24.74
C ILE A 332 1.59 9.70 -24.68
N ARG A 333 1.76 10.78 -23.94
CA ARG A 333 3.06 11.40 -23.67
C ARG A 333 3.32 11.41 -22.16
N ILE A 334 4.54 11.01 -21.78
CA ILE A 334 5.04 11.14 -20.40
C ILE A 334 6.28 12.05 -20.46
N PRO A 335 6.23 13.26 -19.88
CA PRO A 335 7.34 14.20 -19.95
C PRO A 335 8.48 13.77 -19.05
N PHE A 336 9.70 14.16 -19.41
CA PHE A 336 10.82 14.22 -18.49
C PHE A 336 10.75 15.54 -17.71
N ASP A 337 11.05 15.46 -16.43
CA ASP A 337 11.20 16.62 -15.55
C ASP A 337 12.63 16.71 -15.00
N ASP A 338 12.88 17.70 -14.16
CA ASP A 338 14.17 17.90 -13.51
C ASP A 338 14.59 16.76 -12.57
N LYS A 339 13.64 15.87 -12.21
CA LYS A 339 13.85 14.72 -11.30
C LYS A 339 14.14 13.43 -12.05
N THR A 340 13.95 13.40 -13.36
CA THR A 340 13.98 12.16 -14.15
C THR A 340 15.33 11.46 -14.11
N PHE A 341 16.44 12.20 -14.22
CA PHE A 341 17.80 11.64 -14.35
C PHE A 341 18.72 11.97 -13.18
N ARG A 342 18.29 12.79 -12.23
CA ARG A 342 19.14 13.30 -11.16
C ARG A 342 19.30 12.32 -9.99
N TYR A 343 20.41 12.48 -9.28
CA TYR A 343 20.66 11.91 -7.95
C TYR A 343 21.14 13.01 -6.99
N TRP A 344 21.01 12.78 -5.68
CA TRP A 344 21.52 13.71 -4.67
C TRP A 344 22.99 13.42 -4.38
N ASN A 345 23.87 14.39 -4.58
CA ASN A 345 25.27 14.26 -4.25
C ASN A 345 25.55 14.85 -2.87
N ILE A 346 25.84 13.99 -1.88
CA ILE A 346 26.09 14.39 -0.49
C ILE A 346 27.34 15.23 -0.30
N LYS A 347 28.35 15.15 -1.22
CA LYS A 347 29.59 15.95 -1.15
C LYS A 347 29.37 17.39 -1.57
N THR A 348 28.52 17.59 -2.58
CA THR A 348 28.24 18.93 -3.11
C THR A 348 26.99 19.56 -2.51
N GLY A 349 26.13 18.74 -1.85
CA GLY A 349 24.85 19.15 -1.32
C GLY A 349 23.88 19.60 -2.41
N GLN A 350 23.96 19.00 -3.61
CA GLN A 350 23.17 19.38 -4.77
C GLN A 350 22.60 18.15 -5.52
N TRP A 351 21.53 18.42 -6.29
CA TRP A 351 21.06 17.48 -7.28
C TRP A 351 21.94 17.51 -8.52
N GLU A 352 22.45 16.37 -8.92
CA GLU A 352 23.34 16.20 -10.06
C GLU A 352 22.85 15.08 -10.98
N THR A 353 23.22 15.17 -12.25
CA THR A 353 22.99 14.12 -13.26
C THR A 353 24.32 13.50 -13.63
N GLU A 354 24.39 12.19 -13.64
CA GLU A 354 25.54 11.43 -14.10
C GLU A 354 25.53 11.38 -15.62
N THR A 355 26.67 11.60 -16.28
CA THR A 355 26.78 11.40 -17.73
C THR A 355 26.71 9.91 -18.06
N GLY A 356 25.83 9.54 -19.00
CA GLY A 356 25.72 8.15 -19.42
C GLY A 356 24.55 7.86 -20.32
N THR A 357 24.42 6.61 -20.69
CA THR A 357 23.31 6.10 -21.50
C THR A 357 22.25 5.49 -20.58
N TYR A 358 21.17 6.21 -20.40
CA TYR A 358 20.05 5.81 -19.55
C TYR A 358 19.10 4.90 -20.31
N GLN A 359 18.62 3.90 -19.59
CA GLN A 359 17.57 3.01 -20.07
C GLN A 359 16.20 3.55 -19.68
N ILE A 360 15.32 3.72 -20.66
CA ILE A 360 13.92 4.07 -20.49
C ILE A 360 13.12 2.81 -20.66
N MET A 361 12.34 2.45 -19.63
CA MET A 361 11.52 1.23 -19.59
C MET A 361 10.06 1.63 -19.39
N VAL A 362 9.18 1.12 -20.23
CA VAL A 362 7.74 1.43 -20.16
C VAL A 362 6.98 0.13 -19.93
N GLY A 363 6.12 0.11 -18.93
CA GLY A 363 5.40 -1.10 -18.56
C GLY A 363 4.11 -0.85 -17.78
N ALA A 364 3.42 -1.94 -17.47
CA ALA A 364 2.20 -1.96 -16.66
C ALA A 364 2.50 -2.12 -15.16
N SER A 365 3.73 -2.53 -14.82
CA SER A 365 4.25 -2.60 -13.46
C SER A 365 5.78 -2.62 -13.50
N VAL A 366 6.44 -2.56 -12.33
CA VAL A 366 7.91 -2.69 -12.24
C VAL A 366 8.41 -4.04 -12.78
N ALA A 367 7.58 -5.08 -12.74
CA ALA A 367 7.90 -6.43 -13.21
C ALA A 367 7.37 -6.74 -14.62
N ASP A 368 6.45 -5.93 -15.15
CA ASP A 368 5.87 -6.09 -16.49
C ASP A 368 6.33 -4.93 -17.39
N ILE A 369 7.59 -4.98 -17.79
CA ILE A 369 8.17 -4.03 -18.75
C ILE A 369 7.90 -4.53 -20.16
N ARG A 370 7.23 -3.71 -20.98
CA ARG A 370 6.76 -4.05 -22.32
C ARG A 370 7.60 -3.43 -23.43
N LEU A 371 8.13 -2.22 -23.19
CA LEU A 371 8.95 -1.50 -24.15
C LEU A 371 10.19 -0.95 -23.46
N THR A 372 11.31 -0.92 -24.18
CA THR A 372 12.58 -0.40 -23.68
C THR A 372 13.30 0.38 -24.78
N GLY A 373 13.93 1.48 -24.39
CA GLY A 373 14.79 2.26 -25.27
C GLY A 373 15.93 2.93 -24.47
N MET A 374 16.86 3.56 -25.19
CA MET A 374 18.04 4.19 -24.59
C MET A 374 18.07 5.66 -24.94
N THR A 375 18.58 6.48 -24.02
CA THR A 375 18.85 7.91 -24.26
C THR A 375 20.16 8.32 -23.62
N GLU A 376 20.95 9.12 -24.34
CA GLU A 376 22.18 9.67 -23.79
C GLU A 376 21.91 10.98 -23.06
N ARG A 377 22.56 11.17 -21.92
CA ARG A 377 22.50 12.42 -21.16
C ARG A 377 23.90 12.87 -20.78
N THR A 378 24.19 14.13 -21.06
CA THR A 378 25.37 14.79 -20.53
C THR A 378 25.04 15.30 -19.14
N GLY A 379 25.76 14.82 -18.16
CA GLY A 379 25.55 15.18 -16.76
C GLY A 379 26.37 16.37 -16.30
N ASN A 380 26.19 16.75 -15.05
CA ASN A 380 26.90 17.85 -14.39
C ASN A 380 27.59 17.41 -13.09
N SER A 381 27.78 16.10 -12.90
CA SER A 381 28.44 15.57 -11.71
C SER A 381 29.85 16.10 -11.49
N LYS A 382 30.12 16.64 -10.30
CA LYS A 382 31.40 17.24 -9.89
C LYS A 382 32.25 16.32 -9.01
N GLY A 383 32.04 15.05 -9.06
CA GLY A 383 32.75 14.04 -8.30
C GLY A 383 31.78 13.03 -7.65
N TYR A 384 32.31 11.87 -7.38
CA TYR A 384 31.48 10.79 -6.85
C TYR A 384 31.49 10.77 -5.32
N PRO A 385 30.33 10.66 -4.67
CA PRO A 385 30.23 10.74 -3.23
C PRO A 385 30.77 9.50 -2.51
N TYR A 386 30.78 8.35 -3.15
CA TYR A 386 31.04 7.06 -2.53
C TYR A 386 32.21 6.29 -3.16
N ASN A 387 32.85 5.43 -2.37
CA ASN A 387 33.87 4.52 -2.84
C ASN A 387 33.30 3.10 -2.97
N PRO A 388 33.14 2.56 -4.21
CA PRO A 388 32.55 1.24 -4.44
C PRO A 388 33.27 0.11 -3.69
N ALA A 389 34.59 0.19 -3.54
CA ALA A 389 35.37 -0.83 -2.85
C ALA A 389 35.06 -0.94 -1.34
N LYS A 390 34.51 0.14 -0.76
CA LYS A 390 34.15 0.17 0.67
C LYS A 390 32.66 -0.07 0.92
N MET A 391 31.84 -0.16 -0.13
CA MET A 391 30.40 -0.22 -0.03
C MET A 391 29.78 -1.27 -0.97
N PRO A 392 30.31 -2.49 -1.06
CA PRO A 392 29.93 -3.48 -2.05
C PRO A 392 28.42 -3.87 -1.98
N TYR A 393 27.84 -3.92 -0.78
CA TYR A 393 26.43 -4.28 -0.64
C TYR A 393 25.48 -3.16 -1.07
N TYR A 394 25.87 -1.88 -0.97
CA TYR A 394 25.10 -0.79 -1.55
C TYR A 394 25.08 -0.85 -3.07
N TYR A 395 26.21 -1.22 -3.71
CA TYR A 395 26.29 -1.34 -5.16
C TYR A 395 25.56 -2.58 -5.72
N THR A 396 25.25 -3.56 -4.88
CA THR A 396 24.47 -4.74 -5.27
C THR A 396 23.01 -4.68 -4.79
N GLY A 397 22.65 -3.70 -3.97
CA GLY A 397 21.33 -3.59 -3.36
C GLY A 397 21.03 -4.61 -2.27
N ILE A 398 22.01 -5.46 -1.83
CA ILE A 398 21.80 -6.50 -0.81
C ILE A 398 21.85 -5.88 0.59
N VAL A 399 20.95 -4.95 0.85
CA VAL A 399 20.99 -4.06 2.03
C VAL A 399 20.80 -4.75 3.37
N GLN A 400 20.22 -5.94 3.41
CA GLN A 400 20.15 -6.73 4.64
C GLN A 400 21.50 -7.26 5.16
N LYS A 401 22.58 -7.11 4.37
CA LYS A 401 23.94 -7.54 4.72
C LYS A 401 24.89 -6.38 5.01
N ILE A 402 24.42 -5.15 5.04
CA ILE A 402 25.26 -3.98 5.27
C ILE A 402 25.92 -4.06 6.65
N SER A 403 27.24 -3.97 6.65
CA SER A 403 28.06 -3.95 7.87
C SER A 403 28.07 -2.54 8.51
N ASP A 404 28.55 -2.47 9.74
CA ASP A 404 28.75 -1.19 10.42
C ASP A 404 29.78 -0.32 9.70
N GLU A 405 30.81 -0.92 9.07
CA GLU A 405 31.82 -0.23 8.28
C GLU A 405 31.20 0.43 7.05
N GLU A 406 30.39 -0.30 6.29
CA GLU A 406 29.70 0.25 5.12
C GLU A 406 28.70 1.33 5.52
N PHE A 407 28.00 1.14 6.64
CA PHE A 407 27.03 2.14 7.11
C PHE A 407 27.72 3.43 7.60
N ARG A 408 28.91 3.34 8.25
CA ARG A 408 29.73 4.52 8.58
C ARG A 408 30.22 5.25 7.31
N GLU A 409 30.61 4.51 6.29
CA GLU A 409 31.00 5.12 5.00
C GLU A 409 29.84 5.86 4.36
N LEU A 410 28.60 5.32 4.44
CA LEU A 410 27.40 6.01 3.98
C LEU A 410 27.11 7.28 4.79
N LEU A 411 27.18 7.19 6.12
CA LEU A 411 26.92 8.32 7.02
C LEU A 411 27.99 9.41 6.93
N GLY A 412 29.25 9.05 6.64
CA GLY A 412 30.39 9.95 6.73
C GLY A 412 30.84 10.26 8.15
N HIS A 413 30.31 9.56 9.16
CA HIS A 413 30.64 9.68 10.58
C HIS A 413 30.35 8.39 11.33
N GLU A 414 30.77 8.30 12.60
CA GLU A 414 30.48 7.16 13.45
C GLU A 414 28.97 6.98 13.67
N ILE A 415 28.54 5.70 13.78
CA ILE A 415 27.15 5.36 14.08
C ILE A 415 26.82 5.87 15.49
N PRO A 416 25.78 6.70 15.64
CA PRO A 416 25.41 7.22 16.96
C PRO A 416 25.10 6.10 17.94
N ASN A 417 25.50 6.26 19.20
CA ASN A 417 25.11 5.32 20.24
C ASN A 417 23.59 5.39 20.50
N GLY A 418 22.87 4.37 20.07
CA GLY A 418 21.43 4.26 20.22
C GLY A 418 20.93 3.98 21.65
N ARG A 419 21.83 3.78 22.62
CA ARG A 419 21.43 3.49 24.00
C ARG A 419 21.10 4.77 24.76
N TRP A 420 20.01 4.73 25.49
CA TRP A 420 19.59 5.80 26.33
C TRP A 420 20.30 5.77 27.69
N SER A 421 20.59 6.93 28.29
CA SER A 421 21.26 7.05 29.59
C SER A 421 20.46 6.44 30.74
N GLY A 422 19.17 6.25 30.58
CA GLY A 422 18.23 5.79 31.60
C GLY A 422 17.81 6.87 32.61
N ASN A 423 18.23 8.11 32.42
CA ASN A 423 17.77 9.26 33.21
C ASN A 423 16.61 9.94 32.47
N LEU A 424 15.48 10.09 33.15
CA LEU A 424 14.29 10.77 32.60
C LEU A 424 14.46 12.26 32.59
N GLU A 425 14.11 12.90 31.48
CA GLU A 425 14.02 14.34 31.29
C GLU A 425 12.56 14.72 30.99
N ILE A 426 12.23 16.01 31.11
CA ILE A 426 10.83 16.48 30.98
C ILE A 426 10.22 16.23 29.61
N ASN A 427 11.06 16.12 28.57
CA ASN A 427 10.62 15.88 27.19
C ASN A 427 10.70 14.41 26.77
N ASP A 428 11.08 13.51 27.69
CA ASP A 428 11.14 12.08 27.37
C ASP A 428 9.73 11.49 27.27
N ALA A 429 9.52 10.63 26.28
CA ALA A 429 8.26 9.94 26.08
C ALA A 429 8.00 8.93 27.20
N ILE A 430 6.72 8.68 27.51
CA ILE A 430 6.30 7.69 28.53
C ILE A 430 6.88 6.31 28.25
N CYS A 431 7.01 5.90 26.98
CA CYS A 431 7.60 4.63 26.62
C CYS A 431 9.06 4.49 27.06
N GLN A 432 9.83 5.56 27.16
CA GLN A 432 11.20 5.56 27.64
C GLN A 432 11.30 5.17 29.13
N MET A 433 10.21 5.31 29.91
CA MET A 433 10.15 4.85 31.30
C MET A 433 10.45 3.34 31.43
N TYR A 434 10.25 2.56 30.36
CA TYR A 434 10.62 1.13 30.34
C TYR A 434 12.10 0.91 30.60
N TYR A 435 12.96 1.76 30.04
CA TYR A 435 14.43 1.69 30.14
C TYR A 435 15.00 2.52 31.29
N ALA A 436 14.16 3.25 32.03
CA ALA A 436 14.60 4.17 33.06
C ALA A 436 15.39 3.47 34.17
N LYS A 437 16.42 4.14 34.70
CA LYS A 437 17.15 3.69 35.90
C LYS A 437 16.23 3.65 37.11
N SER A 438 15.26 4.56 37.20
CA SER A 438 14.27 4.63 38.28
C SER A 438 13.37 3.38 38.29
N ARG A 439 13.39 2.66 39.42
CA ARG A 439 12.48 1.52 39.64
C ARG A 439 11.00 1.95 39.66
N LEU A 440 10.75 3.15 40.20
CA LEU A 440 9.40 3.72 40.27
C LEU A 440 8.86 4.02 38.85
N ALA A 441 9.66 4.65 38.01
CA ALA A 441 9.29 4.92 36.61
C ALA A 441 8.94 3.63 35.85
N ARG A 442 9.76 2.58 35.99
CA ARG A 442 9.48 1.28 35.40
C ARG A 442 8.22 0.61 35.93
N LEU A 443 7.90 0.81 37.22
CA LEU A 443 6.64 0.32 37.81
C LEU A 443 5.44 1.07 37.22
N ILE A 444 5.52 2.41 37.16
CA ILE A 444 4.47 3.25 36.55
C ILE A 444 4.24 2.81 35.11
N TYR A 445 5.30 2.65 34.32
CA TYR A 445 5.19 2.19 32.92
C TYR A 445 4.44 0.84 32.81
N ARG A 446 4.79 -0.14 33.68
CA ARG A 446 4.10 -1.45 33.71
C ARG A 446 2.61 -1.30 34.02
N CYS A 447 2.24 -0.40 34.94
CA CYS A 447 0.84 -0.12 35.25
C CYS A 447 0.12 0.50 34.05
N LEU A 448 0.72 1.52 33.42
CA LEU A 448 0.16 2.17 32.24
C LEU A 448 0.01 1.21 31.07
N THR A 449 1.01 0.35 30.82
CA THR A 449 0.95 -0.67 29.77
C THR A 449 -0.17 -1.69 30.02
N LYS A 450 -0.38 -2.10 31.28
CA LYS A 450 -1.50 -2.99 31.63
C LYS A 450 -2.86 -2.30 31.41
N MET A 451 -2.97 -1.01 31.77
CA MET A 451 -4.18 -0.22 31.52
C MET A 451 -4.46 -0.10 30.03
N LYS A 452 -3.42 0.21 29.22
CA LYS A 452 -3.51 0.30 27.76
C LYS A 452 -4.01 -1.02 27.16
N LYS A 453 -3.37 -2.15 27.48
CA LYS A 453 -3.78 -3.49 27.00
C LYS A 453 -5.22 -3.83 27.39
N LYS A 454 -5.66 -3.43 28.60
CA LYS A 454 -7.04 -3.64 29.03
C LYS A 454 -8.03 -2.75 28.26
N SER A 455 -7.65 -1.51 27.95
CA SER A 455 -8.45 -0.60 27.14
C SER A 455 -8.54 -1.09 25.68
N GLU A 456 -7.45 -1.58 25.12
CA GLU A 456 -7.42 -2.21 23.79
C GLU A 456 -8.34 -3.43 23.72
N ALA A 457 -8.29 -4.30 24.73
CA ALA A 457 -9.15 -5.49 24.81
C ALA A 457 -10.65 -5.17 24.99
N CYS A 458 -10.99 -4.00 25.56
CA CYS A 458 -12.38 -3.60 25.81
C CYS A 458 -12.99 -2.83 24.64
N LEU A 459 -12.27 -2.55 23.53
CA LEU A 459 -12.72 -1.73 22.39
C LEU A 459 -13.31 -0.35 22.80
N LEU A 460 -13.12 0.05 24.05
CA LEU A 460 -13.46 1.38 24.51
C LEU A 460 -12.43 2.36 23.94
N TYR A 461 -12.65 2.74 22.71
CA TYR A 461 -11.89 3.72 21.95
C TYR A 461 -12.13 5.14 22.49
N THR A 462 -11.82 5.35 23.74
CA THR A 462 -11.32 6.60 24.23
C THR A 462 -9.84 6.40 24.53
N SER A 463 -9.10 5.88 23.50
CA SER A 463 -7.65 5.89 23.57
C SER A 463 -7.23 7.33 23.77
N PRO A 464 -6.40 7.63 24.79
CA PRO A 464 -5.79 8.94 24.90
C PRO A 464 -5.13 9.27 23.57
N SER A 465 -5.23 10.53 23.15
CA SER A 465 -4.61 11.00 21.90
C SER A 465 -3.13 10.63 21.88
N PRO A 466 -2.49 10.50 20.70
CA PRO A 466 -1.04 10.30 20.61
C PRO A 466 -0.21 11.27 21.44
N ARG A 467 -0.76 12.42 21.81
CA ARG A 467 -0.14 13.37 22.77
C ARG A 467 0.04 12.76 24.17
N ASP A 468 -0.74 11.76 24.54
CA ASP A 468 -0.65 11.12 25.84
C ASP A 468 0.34 9.93 25.83
N CYS A 469 0.90 9.59 24.67
CA CYS A 469 1.99 8.63 24.51
C CYS A 469 3.35 9.30 24.25
N SER A 470 3.37 10.63 24.13
CA SER A 470 4.57 11.44 23.94
C SER A 470 5.11 12.01 25.26
#